data_85d0eee3dd132568d96740b48599a91b
#
_entry.id   85d0eee3dd132568d96740b48599a91b
#
_cell.length_a   1.000
_cell.length_b   1.000
_cell.length_c   1.000
_cell.angle_alpha   90.00
_cell.angle_beta   90.00
_cell.angle_gamma   90.00
#
_symmetry.space_group_name_H-M   'P 1'
#
loop_
_entity.id
_entity.type
_entity.pdbx_description
1 polymer ?
#
loop_
_entity_poly.entity_id
_entity_poly.type
_entity_poly.pdbx_seq_one_letter_code
_entity_poly.pdbx_strand_id
1 'polypeptide(L)'
;MDVPEPKDPLEAAARAATSLEGLSAETAARVPQLLEAMCSAGTGLGQHSTLDRICETAAELADARYAAIGVVDEEGEGLSDFVTYGASEDVARRIGRRPDGRSGLLGALLRDPGPIALTDLTTDPRAVGFPLGHPPMRTFLGVPVRLRDRTIGNFYLADKAGGGEFNDSDLRLLRVLATEAGVAIGNARLYEAARQRERWIDGSVAVTTTLLSGGDADDALSVVAEQGRRLSDSALGAVLLRERNGSLEVVAVSAEHPVLRVGSRVPAAAPAVAALLAGESVFMDDASNDPRLVTGLASGFGPLMLLPLRTDGRVLGALVMPRTRGARPFSRRERALATQFAAQAALALMMAEAQRDRERLAVLEDRDRIARDLHDLVIQRLFATGMTLERAQRGETVAPEVHHGIDRAVAELDVTIQEIRTAIFALQQTPAEAPPGMRTRVLREINMAAVPLGFRPAHRFVGPVDSVGELAGKNLIAALREALSNAFRHAHATRIEVVVDSTARLPDGRRAVRLSVADDGVGIPAGGRRSGLRNLGRRADSLGGSSTCEPGLGERGRGTTVVWEVPL
;
A
#
# COMPACT_ATOMS: atom_id res chain seq x y z
N MET A 1 12.77 42.39 -30.51
CA MET A 1 11.49 42.99 -30.93
C MET A 1 10.45 41.88 -30.74
N ASP A 2 9.74 41.91 -29.60
CA ASP A 2 8.72 40.94 -29.25
C ASP A 2 7.52 41.04 -30.21
N VAL A 3 7.28 39.95 -30.96
CA VAL A 3 6.05 39.82 -31.76
C VAL A 3 5.01 39.18 -30.83
N PRO A 4 3.88 39.84 -30.54
CA PRO A 4 2.88 39.29 -29.62
C PRO A 4 2.22 38.04 -30.18
N GLU A 5 1.96 37.07 -29.29
CA GLU A 5 1.28 35.81 -29.59
C GLU A 5 -0.13 36.04 -30.12
N PRO A 6 -0.57 35.25 -31.13
CA PRO A 6 -1.95 35.26 -31.57
C PRO A 6 -2.83 34.58 -30.54
N LYS A 7 -3.79 35.33 -30.00
CA LYS A 7 -4.80 34.85 -29.04
C LYS A 7 -6.02 34.20 -29.73
N ASP A 8 -6.05 34.19 -31.08
CA ASP A 8 -7.21 33.76 -31.86
C ASP A 8 -6.78 32.83 -33.03
N PRO A 9 -7.46 31.69 -33.25
CA PRO A 9 -7.27 30.84 -34.43
C PRO A 9 -7.33 31.58 -35.78
N LEU A 10 -8.12 32.67 -35.85
CA LEU A 10 -8.22 33.54 -37.01
C LEU A 10 -6.91 34.36 -37.28
N GLU A 11 -6.17 34.74 -36.27
CA GLU A 11 -4.87 35.41 -36.43
C GLU A 11 -3.79 34.43 -36.92
N ALA A 12 -3.85 33.16 -36.48
CA ALA A 12 -2.95 32.13 -37.00
C ALA A 12 -3.24 31.83 -38.48
N ALA A 13 -4.53 31.76 -38.85
CA ALA A 13 -4.95 31.61 -40.24
C ALA A 13 -4.58 32.81 -41.13
N ALA A 14 -4.67 34.05 -40.59
CA ALA A 14 -4.27 35.24 -41.32
C ALA A 14 -2.74 35.32 -41.56
N ARG A 15 -1.91 34.86 -40.61
CA ARG A 15 -0.44 34.76 -40.80
C ARG A 15 -0.07 33.66 -41.80
N ALA A 16 -0.79 32.52 -41.79
CA ALA A 16 -0.63 31.50 -42.80
C ALA A 16 -1.00 32.05 -44.19
N ALA A 17 -2.07 32.84 -44.30
CA ALA A 17 -2.47 33.50 -45.54
C ALA A 17 -1.41 34.49 -46.03
N THR A 18 -0.77 35.27 -45.13
CA THR A 18 0.32 36.21 -45.52
C THR A 18 1.57 35.46 -45.95
N SER A 19 1.82 34.25 -45.43
CA SER A 19 2.92 33.36 -45.91
C SER A 19 2.63 32.76 -47.28
N LEU A 20 1.42 32.86 -47.77
CA LEU A 20 0.98 32.43 -49.10
C LEU A 20 1.17 33.52 -50.20
N GLU A 21 1.49 34.77 -49.81
CA GLU A 21 1.83 35.82 -50.76
C GLU A 21 3.17 35.46 -51.49
N GLY A 22 3.04 35.13 -52.77
CA GLY A 22 4.16 34.71 -53.64
C GLY A 22 4.11 33.25 -54.12
N LEU A 23 3.04 32.54 -53.81
CA LEU A 23 2.76 31.25 -54.45
C LEU A 23 2.36 31.44 -55.92
N SER A 24 2.75 30.51 -56.80
CA SER A 24 2.28 30.50 -58.20
C SER A 24 0.76 30.34 -58.24
N ALA A 25 0.11 30.82 -59.31
CA ALA A 25 -1.33 30.69 -59.50
C ALA A 25 -1.83 29.23 -59.39
N GLU A 26 -0.98 28.30 -59.75
CA GLU A 26 -1.22 26.85 -59.68
C GLU A 26 -1.25 26.33 -58.25
N THR A 27 -0.37 26.85 -57.36
CA THR A 27 -0.32 26.52 -55.94
C THR A 27 -1.43 27.24 -55.16
N ALA A 28 -1.80 28.46 -55.58
CA ALA A 28 -2.92 29.19 -54.98
C ALA A 28 -4.29 28.51 -55.24
N ALA A 29 -4.44 27.79 -56.35
CA ALA A 29 -5.65 27.00 -56.65
C ALA A 29 -5.81 25.78 -55.68
N ARG A 30 -4.71 25.36 -55.02
CA ARG A 30 -4.70 24.23 -54.04
C ARG A 30 -4.83 24.67 -52.60
N VAL A 31 -4.90 26.00 -52.31
CA VAL A 31 -5.11 26.55 -50.97
C VAL A 31 -6.38 26.03 -50.24
N PRO A 32 -7.50 25.78 -50.93
CA PRO A 32 -8.66 25.17 -50.25
C PRO A 32 -8.38 23.81 -49.64
N GLN A 33 -7.57 22.96 -50.28
CA GLN A 33 -7.20 21.65 -49.78
C GLN A 33 -6.26 21.77 -48.56
N LEU A 34 -5.38 22.80 -48.57
CA LEU A 34 -4.55 23.16 -47.41
C LEU A 34 -5.42 23.56 -46.21
N LEU A 35 -6.40 24.42 -46.41
CA LEU A 35 -7.33 24.88 -45.38
C LEU A 35 -8.19 23.73 -44.84
N GLU A 36 -8.60 22.81 -45.68
CA GLU A 36 -9.38 21.63 -45.27
C GLU A 36 -8.52 20.67 -44.42
N ALA A 37 -7.25 20.45 -44.78
CA ALA A 37 -6.29 19.71 -43.95
C ALA A 37 -6.08 20.39 -42.59
N MET A 38 -5.95 21.74 -42.57
CA MET A 38 -5.82 22.53 -41.35
C MET A 38 -7.05 22.46 -40.44
N CYS A 39 -8.26 22.59 -41.01
CA CYS A 39 -9.53 22.55 -40.25
C CYS A 39 -9.79 21.17 -39.65
N SER A 40 -9.40 20.11 -40.32
CA SER A 40 -9.62 18.75 -39.84
C SER A 40 -8.67 18.31 -38.73
N ALA A 41 -7.53 18.99 -38.54
CA ALA A 41 -6.61 18.77 -37.42
C ALA A 41 -7.23 19.11 -36.06
N GLY A 42 -8.34 19.91 -36.02
CA GLY A 42 -9.04 20.32 -34.80
C GLY A 42 -10.19 19.42 -34.34
N THR A 43 -10.60 18.41 -35.12
CA THR A 43 -11.86 17.67 -34.89
C THR A 43 -11.70 16.29 -34.24
N GLY A 44 -10.77 16.10 -33.32
CA GLY A 44 -10.78 14.91 -32.43
C GLY A 44 -10.30 13.58 -33.04
N LEU A 45 -9.71 13.59 -34.23
CA LEU A 45 -8.99 12.45 -34.79
C LEU A 45 -7.67 12.27 -34.03
N GLY A 46 -7.27 11.02 -33.75
CA GLY A 46 -5.99 10.72 -33.07
C GLY A 46 -4.79 11.36 -33.78
N GLN A 47 -3.71 11.66 -33.03
CA GLN A 47 -2.48 12.29 -33.56
C GLN A 47 -2.02 11.65 -34.88
N HIS A 48 -2.01 10.34 -34.95
CA HIS A 48 -1.52 9.56 -36.10
C HIS A 48 -2.34 9.85 -37.37
N SER A 49 -3.66 9.81 -37.29
CA SER A 49 -4.54 10.08 -38.45
C SER A 49 -4.45 11.52 -38.97
N THR A 50 -4.19 12.49 -38.10
CA THR A 50 -3.94 13.88 -38.52
C THR A 50 -2.60 14.01 -39.26
N LEU A 51 -1.55 13.38 -38.77
CA LEU A 51 -0.24 13.39 -39.43
C LEU A 51 -0.22 12.61 -40.74
N ASP A 52 -0.98 11.51 -40.85
CA ASP A 52 -1.20 10.78 -42.11
C ASP A 52 -1.77 11.69 -43.20
N ARG A 53 -2.82 12.44 -42.88
CA ARG A 53 -3.44 13.37 -43.83
C ARG A 53 -2.51 14.52 -44.21
N ILE A 54 -1.73 15.04 -43.29
CA ILE A 54 -0.72 16.07 -43.57
C ILE A 54 0.35 15.50 -44.53
N CYS A 55 0.80 14.27 -44.34
CA CYS A 55 1.72 13.59 -45.23
C CYS A 55 1.14 13.40 -46.64
N GLU A 56 -0.12 12.91 -46.73
CA GLU A 56 -0.86 12.72 -47.98
C GLU A 56 -0.96 14.05 -48.74
N THR A 57 -1.50 15.09 -48.07
CA THR A 57 -1.66 16.42 -48.67
C THR A 57 -0.32 17.00 -49.13
N ALA A 58 0.75 16.83 -48.37
CA ALA A 58 2.08 17.30 -48.78
C ALA A 58 2.63 16.58 -50.02
N ALA A 59 2.45 15.27 -50.06
CA ALA A 59 2.86 14.45 -51.19
C ALA A 59 2.09 14.85 -52.46
N GLU A 60 0.76 15.00 -52.38
CA GLU A 60 -0.09 15.39 -53.50
C GLU A 60 0.23 16.80 -54.03
N LEU A 61 0.36 17.78 -53.11
CA LEU A 61 0.59 19.17 -53.50
C LEU A 61 2.02 19.42 -54.04
N ALA A 62 3.01 18.66 -53.61
CA ALA A 62 4.36 18.75 -54.08
C ALA A 62 4.72 17.73 -55.17
N ASP A 63 3.73 16.96 -55.68
CA ASP A 63 3.94 15.85 -56.61
C ASP A 63 5.08 14.90 -56.13
N ALA A 64 5.13 14.61 -54.85
CA ALA A 64 6.10 13.72 -54.26
C ALA A 64 5.58 12.28 -54.16
N ARG A 65 6.46 11.32 -54.38
CA ARG A 65 6.12 9.90 -54.30
C ARG A 65 5.97 9.43 -52.85
N TYR A 66 6.77 10.03 -51.98
CA TYR A 66 6.84 9.68 -50.58
C TYR A 66 6.82 10.93 -49.70
N ALA A 67 6.10 10.86 -48.62
CA ALA A 67 6.16 11.84 -47.54
C ALA A 67 6.29 11.14 -46.18
N ALA A 68 7.00 11.78 -45.26
CA ALA A 68 7.05 11.25 -43.91
C ALA A 68 7.26 12.33 -42.85
N ILE A 69 6.63 12.13 -41.66
CA ILE A 69 6.83 12.95 -40.49
C ILE A 69 7.42 12.07 -39.38
N GLY A 70 8.62 12.45 -38.91
CA GLY A 70 9.21 11.89 -37.69
C GLY A 70 8.92 12.78 -36.50
N VAL A 71 8.35 12.20 -35.45
CA VAL A 71 8.07 12.89 -34.17
C VAL A 71 9.18 12.56 -33.18
N VAL A 72 9.84 13.57 -32.66
CA VAL A 72 10.94 13.44 -31.71
C VAL A 72 10.41 13.02 -30.35
N ASP A 73 11.13 12.18 -29.61
CA ASP A 73 10.77 11.81 -28.23
C ASP A 73 10.82 13.02 -27.26
N GLU A 74 10.37 12.82 -26.02
CA GLU A 74 10.38 13.88 -25.00
C GLU A 74 11.79 14.31 -24.60
N GLU A 75 12.74 13.39 -24.66
CA GLU A 75 14.15 13.61 -24.36
C GLU A 75 14.89 14.34 -25.50
N GLY A 76 14.37 14.29 -26.72
CA GLY A 76 14.99 14.90 -27.90
C GLY A 76 16.11 14.06 -28.51
N GLU A 77 16.23 12.80 -28.10
CA GLU A 77 17.33 11.92 -28.49
C GLU A 77 17.04 11.03 -29.71
N GLY A 78 15.77 10.84 -30.05
CA GLY A 78 15.34 9.98 -31.14
C GLY A 78 13.90 10.25 -31.59
N LEU A 79 13.37 9.36 -32.44
CA LEU A 79 11.96 9.43 -32.89
C LEU A 79 11.09 8.55 -32.04
N SER A 80 10.03 9.15 -31.47
CA SER A 80 8.96 8.42 -30.76
C SER A 80 7.90 7.86 -31.71
N ASP A 81 7.67 8.55 -32.85
CA ASP A 81 6.70 8.12 -33.87
C ASP A 81 7.20 8.48 -35.26
N PHE A 82 6.71 7.75 -36.25
CA PHE A 82 7.11 7.90 -37.66
C PHE A 82 5.90 7.55 -38.55
N VAL A 83 5.35 8.59 -39.18
CA VAL A 83 4.20 8.52 -40.06
C VAL A 83 4.67 8.61 -41.50
N THR A 84 4.19 7.76 -42.42
CA THR A 84 4.64 7.70 -43.80
C THR A 84 3.48 7.62 -44.79
N TYR A 85 3.62 8.31 -45.91
CA TYR A 85 2.75 8.21 -47.09
C TYR A 85 3.53 7.69 -48.30
N GLY A 86 2.87 6.92 -49.17
CA GLY A 86 3.44 6.36 -50.39
C GLY A 86 4.14 5.02 -50.20
N ALA A 87 4.46 4.61 -49.00
CA ALA A 87 5.02 3.29 -48.68
C ALA A 87 3.89 2.31 -48.30
N SER A 88 3.77 1.18 -49.03
CA SER A 88 2.80 0.16 -48.68
C SER A 88 3.15 -0.53 -47.37
N GLU A 89 2.15 -1.10 -46.67
CA GLU A 89 2.37 -1.92 -45.47
C GLU A 89 3.36 -3.07 -45.70
N ASP A 90 3.40 -3.64 -46.91
CA ASP A 90 4.37 -4.69 -47.28
C ASP A 90 5.79 -4.18 -47.30
N VAL A 91 6.00 -2.92 -47.71
CA VAL A 91 7.31 -2.24 -47.67
C VAL A 91 7.70 -2.00 -46.21
N ALA A 92 6.80 -1.45 -45.41
CA ALA A 92 7.05 -1.20 -44.00
C ALA A 92 7.39 -2.50 -43.23
N ARG A 93 6.68 -3.59 -43.50
CA ARG A 93 6.98 -4.93 -42.94
C ARG A 93 8.32 -5.48 -43.36
N ARG A 94 8.75 -5.27 -44.64
CA ARG A 94 10.07 -5.72 -45.14
C ARG A 94 11.22 -4.96 -44.50
N ILE A 95 11.06 -3.66 -44.26
CA ILE A 95 12.06 -2.82 -43.59
C ILE A 95 12.22 -3.26 -42.12
N GLY A 96 11.16 -3.72 -41.46
CA GLY A 96 11.16 -4.41 -40.18
C GLY A 96 11.53 -3.55 -38.97
N ARG A 97 12.05 -2.34 -39.13
CA ARG A 97 12.35 -1.41 -38.03
C ARG A 97 12.04 0.03 -38.43
N ARG A 98 11.58 0.81 -37.49
CA ARG A 98 11.41 2.25 -37.65
C ARG A 98 12.75 2.97 -37.58
N PRO A 99 12.95 4.12 -38.27
CA PRO A 99 14.13 4.94 -38.12
C PRO A 99 14.29 5.40 -36.67
N ASP A 100 15.51 5.39 -36.15
CA ASP A 100 15.85 5.91 -34.83
C ASP A 100 15.99 7.44 -34.78
N GLY A 101 16.09 8.08 -35.94
CA GLY A 101 16.29 9.52 -36.05
C GLY A 101 17.69 10.00 -35.64
N ARG A 102 18.61 9.10 -35.26
CA ARG A 102 19.94 9.46 -34.75
C ARG A 102 21.00 9.53 -35.86
N SER A 103 20.80 8.77 -36.89
CA SER A 103 21.76 8.62 -38.01
C SER A 103 21.21 9.16 -39.31
N GLY A 104 22.10 9.35 -40.30
CA GLY A 104 21.75 9.78 -41.64
C GLY A 104 21.16 11.20 -41.73
N LEU A 105 20.43 11.45 -42.81
CA LEU A 105 19.77 12.73 -43.07
C LEU A 105 18.72 13.07 -42.01
N LEU A 106 18.04 12.07 -41.48
CA LEU A 106 17.03 12.25 -40.40
C LEU A 106 17.69 12.77 -39.13
N GLY A 107 18.83 12.19 -38.74
CA GLY A 107 19.60 12.67 -37.61
C GLY A 107 20.25 14.05 -37.85
N ALA A 108 20.61 14.37 -39.09
CA ALA A 108 21.13 15.69 -39.45
C ALA A 108 20.10 16.79 -39.22
N LEU A 109 18.84 16.59 -39.63
CA LEU A 109 17.73 17.52 -39.42
C LEU A 109 17.40 17.75 -37.94
N LEU A 110 17.73 16.81 -37.07
CA LEU A 110 17.54 16.97 -35.60
C LEU A 110 18.71 17.74 -34.97
N ARG A 111 19.94 17.48 -35.42
CA ARG A 111 21.14 18.14 -34.86
C ARG A 111 21.32 19.58 -35.35
N ASP A 112 21.03 19.81 -36.63
CA ASP A 112 21.07 21.13 -37.26
C ASP A 112 19.74 21.40 -37.96
N PRO A 113 18.76 22.01 -37.25
CA PRO A 113 17.38 22.14 -37.71
C PRO A 113 17.25 23.20 -38.84
N GLY A 114 17.83 22.96 -39.98
CA GLY A 114 17.68 23.73 -41.21
C GLY A 114 16.99 22.93 -42.31
N PRO A 115 16.43 23.58 -43.35
CA PRO A 115 15.90 22.89 -44.50
C PRO A 115 17.04 22.19 -45.29
N ILE A 116 16.78 20.97 -45.78
CA ILE A 116 17.70 20.19 -46.60
C ILE A 116 16.98 19.89 -47.90
N ALA A 117 17.52 20.38 -49.04
CA ALA A 117 17.05 20.06 -50.37
C ALA A 117 18.19 19.37 -51.16
N LEU A 118 17.93 18.17 -51.68
CA LEU A 118 18.92 17.37 -52.41
C LEU A 118 18.34 16.88 -53.74
N THR A 119 19.12 17.02 -54.80
CA THR A 119 18.76 16.51 -56.14
C THR A 119 19.09 15.02 -56.27
N ASP A 120 20.11 14.57 -55.51
CA ASP A 120 20.46 13.15 -55.36
C ASP A 120 20.96 12.89 -53.92
N LEU A 121 20.11 12.27 -53.10
CA LEU A 121 20.46 12.00 -51.73
C LEU A 121 21.51 10.91 -51.54
N THR A 122 21.78 10.10 -52.60
CA THR A 122 22.80 9.05 -52.53
C THR A 122 24.23 9.63 -52.57
N THR A 123 24.38 10.86 -53.03
CA THR A 123 25.66 11.57 -53.11
C THR A 123 25.96 12.44 -51.88
N ASP A 124 24.99 12.62 -50.99
CA ASP A 124 25.18 13.44 -49.78
C ASP A 124 26.01 12.68 -48.73
N PRO A 125 27.06 13.28 -48.18
CA PRO A 125 27.94 12.62 -47.20
C PRO A 125 27.25 12.25 -45.90
N ARG A 126 26.07 12.82 -45.63
CA ARG A 126 25.23 12.50 -44.45
C ARG A 126 24.35 11.27 -44.69
N ALA A 127 24.23 10.79 -45.95
CA ALA A 127 23.42 9.61 -46.25
C ALA A 127 24.16 8.35 -45.79
N VAL A 128 23.51 7.57 -44.95
CA VAL A 128 24.03 6.27 -44.43
C VAL A 128 23.50 5.07 -45.21
N GLY A 129 22.84 5.32 -46.37
CA GLY A 129 22.17 4.29 -47.15
C GLY A 129 20.80 3.92 -46.62
N PHE A 130 20.12 3.05 -47.34
CA PHE A 130 18.79 2.57 -46.99
C PHE A 130 18.83 1.17 -46.38
N PRO A 131 17.96 0.84 -45.43
CA PRO A 131 17.82 -0.52 -44.94
C PRO A 131 17.34 -1.47 -46.05
N LEU A 132 17.60 -2.75 -45.86
CA LEU A 132 17.20 -3.76 -46.84
C LEU A 132 15.65 -3.72 -47.04
N GLY A 133 15.22 -3.72 -48.32
CA GLY A 133 13.80 -3.64 -48.66
C GLY A 133 13.21 -2.25 -48.74
N HIS A 134 13.98 -1.21 -48.42
CA HIS A 134 13.55 0.19 -48.61
C HIS A 134 13.53 0.54 -50.11
N PRO A 135 12.49 1.26 -50.59
CA PRO A 135 12.44 1.74 -51.96
C PRO A 135 13.60 2.70 -52.22
N PRO A 136 14.23 2.68 -53.43
CA PRO A 136 15.26 3.64 -53.80
C PRO A 136 14.61 5.04 -53.88
N MET A 137 15.28 6.03 -53.31
CA MET A 137 14.89 7.44 -53.38
C MET A 137 16.05 8.27 -53.89
N ARG A 138 15.80 9.30 -54.71
CA ARG A 138 16.81 10.18 -55.26
C ARG A 138 16.66 11.60 -54.77
N THR A 139 15.56 12.26 -55.07
CA THR A 139 15.33 13.64 -54.64
C THR A 139 14.79 13.68 -53.22
N PHE A 140 15.23 14.67 -52.47
CA PHE A 140 14.84 14.81 -51.06
C PHE A 140 14.65 16.28 -50.68
N LEU A 141 13.58 16.54 -49.95
CA LEU A 141 13.31 17.84 -49.34
C LEU A 141 12.85 17.60 -47.88
N GLY A 142 13.62 18.10 -46.92
CA GLY A 142 13.33 17.96 -45.51
C GLY A 142 13.32 19.30 -44.78
N VAL A 143 12.39 19.47 -43.85
CA VAL A 143 12.29 20.65 -42.98
C VAL A 143 12.07 20.23 -41.54
N PRO A 144 12.54 21.01 -40.55
CA PRO A 144 12.20 20.77 -39.16
C PRO A 144 10.75 21.10 -38.89
N VAL A 145 10.09 20.27 -38.10
CA VAL A 145 8.78 20.57 -37.49
C VAL A 145 9.03 21.27 -36.17
N ARG A 146 8.60 22.50 -36.05
CA ARG A 146 8.84 23.34 -34.88
C ARG A 146 7.53 23.68 -34.13
N LEU A 147 7.62 23.72 -32.82
CA LEU A 147 6.61 24.32 -31.98
C LEU A 147 7.29 25.41 -31.14
N ARG A 148 6.97 26.69 -31.40
CA ARG A 148 7.76 27.82 -30.90
C ARG A 148 9.24 27.69 -31.32
N ASP A 149 10.16 27.78 -30.39
CA ASP A 149 11.61 27.68 -30.64
C ASP A 149 12.18 26.27 -30.58
N ARG A 150 11.32 25.26 -30.30
CA ARG A 150 11.76 23.87 -30.14
C ARG A 150 11.42 23.03 -31.35
N THR A 151 12.40 22.28 -31.87
CA THR A 151 12.18 21.25 -32.89
C THR A 151 11.56 20.03 -32.21
N ILE A 152 10.37 19.63 -32.69
CA ILE A 152 9.59 18.51 -32.16
C ILE A 152 9.41 17.39 -33.17
N GLY A 153 9.96 17.56 -34.37
CA GLY A 153 9.89 16.57 -35.43
C GLY A 153 10.62 17.03 -36.69
N ASN A 154 10.54 16.20 -37.71
CA ASN A 154 11.02 16.44 -39.05
C ASN A 154 9.95 16.05 -40.05
N PHE A 155 9.84 16.82 -41.14
CA PHE A 155 8.95 16.52 -42.24
C PHE A 155 9.74 16.45 -43.53
N TYR A 156 9.59 15.38 -44.30
CA TYR A 156 10.31 15.19 -45.54
C TYR A 156 9.43 14.69 -46.68
N LEU A 157 9.80 15.10 -47.89
CA LEU A 157 9.30 14.59 -49.16
C LEU A 157 10.47 13.90 -49.88
N ALA A 158 10.16 12.83 -50.59
CA ALA A 158 11.17 12.15 -51.41
C ALA A 158 10.57 11.70 -52.75
N ASP A 159 11.43 11.67 -53.76
CA ASP A 159 11.15 11.32 -55.15
C ASP A 159 10.03 12.17 -55.76
N LYS A 160 10.39 13.32 -56.34
CA LYS A 160 9.46 14.15 -57.08
C LYS A 160 8.97 13.41 -58.34
N ALA A 161 7.66 13.37 -58.55
CA ALA A 161 7.08 12.71 -59.71
C ALA A 161 7.59 13.29 -61.02
N GLY A 162 7.67 12.47 -62.06
CA GLY A 162 8.23 12.90 -63.36
C GLY A 162 9.74 13.09 -63.39
N GLY A 163 10.50 12.74 -62.34
CA GLY A 163 11.96 12.86 -62.27
C GLY A 163 12.45 14.29 -62.09
N GLY A 164 11.60 15.23 -61.68
CA GLY A 164 11.94 16.62 -61.39
C GLY A 164 12.64 16.80 -60.05
N GLU A 165 13.10 18.03 -59.79
CA GLU A 165 13.71 18.45 -58.53
C GLU A 165 12.70 19.24 -57.70
N PHE A 166 12.83 19.18 -56.36
CA PHE A 166 12.03 20.03 -55.48
C PHE A 166 12.55 21.48 -55.58
N ASN A 167 11.61 22.42 -55.71
CA ASN A 167 11.88 23.85 -55.90
C ASN A 167 11.50 24.68 -54.66
N ASP A 168 11.71 26.01 -54.75
CA ASP A 168 11.40 26.92 -53.65
C ASP A 168 9.91 26.98 -53.29
N SER A 169 8.99 26.70 -54.21
CA SER A 169 7.56 26.61 -53.94
C SER A 169 7.23 25.37 -53.10
N ASP A 170 7.85 24.22 -53.42
CA ASP A 170 7.75 22.99 -52.65
C ASP A 170 8.26 23.19 -51.21
N LEU A 171 9.39 23.93 -51.08
CA LEU A 171 9.97 24.26 -49.78
C LEU A 171 9.04 25.15 -48.95
N ARG A 172 8.44 26.18 -49.56
CA ARG A 172 7.47 27.05 -48.85
C ARG A 172 6.25 26.27 -48.43
N LEU A 173 5.69 25.43 -49.30
CA LEU A 173 4.57 24.58 -49.02
C LEU A 173 4.87 23.63 -47.84
N LEU A 174 6.01 22.93 -47.90
CA LEU A 174 6.40 21.99 -46.87
C LEU A 174 6.59 22.68 -45.50
N ARG A 175 7.13 23.91 -45.49
CA ARG A 175 7.26 24.73 -44.25
C ARG A 175 5.91 25.07 -43.63
N VAL A 176 4.89 25.44 -44.44
CA VAL A 176 3.55 25.73 -43.96
C VAL A 176 2.96 24.47 -43.31
N LEU A 177 2.99 23.35 -44.02
CA LEU A 177 2.48 22.07 -43.51
C LEU A 177 3.25 21.56 -42.31
N ALA A 178 4.58 21.82 -42.24
CA ALA A 178 5.39 21.49 -41.06
C ALA A 178 4.96 22.31 -39.82
N THR A 179 4.54 23.56 -40.03
CA THR A 179 3.99 24.37 -38.93
C THR A 179 2.69 23.77 -38.39
N GLU A 180 1.78 23.37 -39.29
CA GLU A 180 0.53 22.69 -38.90
C GLU A 180 0.78 21.34 -38.20
N ALA A 181 1.70 20.55 -38.74
CA ALA A 181 2.13 19.31 -38.07
C ALA A 181 2.67 19.60 -36.66
N GLY A 182 3.41 20.70 -36.49
CA GLY A 182 3.91 21.16 -35.20
C GLY A 182 2.81 21.46 -34.22
N VAL A 183 1.77 22.17 -34.65
CA VAL A 183 0.57 22.48 -33.83
C VAL A 183 -0.17 21.19 -33.48
N ALA A 184 -0.39 20.30 -34.45
CA ALA A 184 -1.09 19.02 -34.21
C ALA A 184 -0.35 18.14 -33.20
N ILE A 185 0.97 17.98 -33.34
CA ILE A 185 1.82 17.24 -32.40
C ILE A 185 1.80 17.89 -31.02
N GLY A 186 1.90 19.22 -30.96
CA GLY A 186 1.85 19.99 -29.70
C GLY A 186 0.52 19.80 -28.95
N ASN A 187 -0.59 19.93 -29.66
CA ASN A 187 -1.92 19.73 -29.08
C ASN A 187 -2.13 18.30 -28.58
N ALA A 188 -1.73 17.31 -29.37
CA ALA A 188 -1.81 15.90 -28.96
C ALA A 188 -0.99 15.60 -27.71
N ARG A 189 0.23 16.16 -27.61
CA ARG A 189 1.08 16.04 -26.42
C ARG A 189 0.46 16.71 -25.18
N LEU A 190 -0.13 17.90 -25.36
CA LEU A 190 -0.81 18.59 -24.27
C LEU A 190 -2.04 17.81 -23.80
N TYR A 191 -2.84 17.28 -24.74
CA TYR A 191 -4.01 16.48 -24.43
C TYR A 191 -3.65 15.20 -23.67
N GLU A 192 -2.67 14.44 -24.18
CA GLU A 192 -2.21 13.20 -23.51
C GLU A 192 -1.63 13.51 -22.12
N ALA A 193 -0.89 14.63 -22.03
CA ALA A 193 -0.38 15.12 -20.76
C ALA A 193 -1.46 15.45 -19.73
N ALA A 194 -2.52 16.15 -20.19
CA ALA A 194 -3.65 16.49 -19.32
C ALA A 194 -4.38 15.23 -18.88
N ARG A 195 -4.67 14.33 -19.83
CA ARG A 195 -5.34 13.05 -19.56
C ARG A 195 -4.53 12.14 -18.62
N GLN A 196 -3.21 12.10 -18.79
CA GLN A 196 -2.35 11.34 -17.90
C GLN A 196 -2.39 11.92 -16.48
N ARG A 197 -2.32 13.26 -16.35
CA ARG A 197 -2.41 13.94 -15.06
C ARG A 197 -3.76 13.69 -14.39
N GLU A 198 -4.86 13.75 -15.13
CA GLU A 198 -6.21 13.45 -14.64
C GLU A 198 -6.27 12.04 -14.06
N ARG A 199 -5.82 11.03 -14.81
CA ARG A 199 -5.77 9.64 -14.32
C ARG A 199 -4.99 9.51 -12.99
N TRP A 200 -3.87 10.20 -12.86
CA TRP A 200 -3.07 10.19 -11.62
C TRP A 200 -3.80 10.86 -10.45
N ILE A 201 -4.54 11.94 -10.71
CA ILE A 201 -5.38 12.61 -9.69
C ILE A 201 -6.49 11.67 -9.25
N ASP A 202 -7.22 11.06 -10.18
CA ASP A 202 -8.31 10.13 -9.87
C ASP A 202 -7.81 8.92 -9.07
N GLY A 203 -6.66 8.37 -9.42
CA GLY A 203 -6.02 7.32 -8.66
C GLY A 203 -5.66 7.74 -7.23
N SER A 204 -5.18 8.97 -7.05
CA SER A 204 -4.88 9.52 -5.72
C SER A 204 -6.15 9.74 -4.88
N VAL A 205 -7.23 10.20 -5.50
CA VAL A 205 -8.54 10.35 -4.85
C VAL A 205 -9.09 8.98 -4.44
N ALA A 206 -8.99 7.97 -5.30
CA ALA A 206 -9.42 6.60 -4.98
C ALA A 206 -8.68 6.05 -3.74
N VAL A 207 -7.35 6.22 -3.67
CA VAL A 207 -6.54 5.84 -2.52
C VAL A 207 -7.02 6.55 -1.25
N THR A 208 -7.17 7.87 -1.31
CA THR A 208 -7.58 8.69 -0.16
C THR A 208 -8.97 8.30 0.33
N THR A 209 -9.92 8.11 -0.60
CA THR A 209 -11.30 7.72 -0.26
C THR A 209 -11.35 6.36 0.42
N THR A 210 -10.63 5.36 -0.11
CA THR A 210 -10.59 4.01 0.49
C THR A 210 -9.99 4.04 1.90
N LEU A 211 -8.91 4.80 2.10
CA LEU A 211 -8.24 4.93 3.40
C LEU A 211 -9.11 5.63 4.46
N LEU A 212 -9.88 6.65 4.06
CA LEU A 212 -10.70 7.44 4.99
C LEU A 212 -12.09 6.83 5.24
N SER A 213 -12.57 5.92 4.37
CA SER A 213 -13.89 5.28 4.53
C SER A 213 -13.94 4.16 5.59
N GLY A 214 -12.87 3.97 6.35
CA GLY A 214 -12.83 2.98 7.44
C GLY A 214 -12.62 1.53 6.99
N GLY A 215 -12.20 1.33 5.73
CA GLY A 215 -11.76 0.02 5.22
C GLY A 215 -10.54 -0.53 5.96
N ASP A 216 -10.30 -1.84 5.83
CA ASP A 216 -9.11 -2.46 6.40
C ASP A 216 -7.83 -1.82 5.82
N ALA A 217 -6.76 -1.76 6.64
CA ALA A 217 -5.47 -1.21 6.21
C ALA A 217 -4.90 -1.97 5.02
N ASP A 218 -5.10 -3.27 5.02
CA ASP A 218 -4.60 -4.16 3.97
C ASP A 218 -5.31 -3.90 2.64
N ASP A 219 -6.62 -3.58 2.66
CA ASP A 219 -7.38 -3.18 1.48
C ASP A 219 -6.84 -1.87 0.89
N ALA A 220 -6.53 -0.91 1.74
CA ALA A 220 -6.00 0.38 1.33
C ALA A 220 -4.60 0.30 0.71
N LEU A 221 -3.71 -0.51 1.28
CA LEU A 221 -2.38 -0.78 0.72
C LEU A 221 -2.47 -1.50 -0.63
N SER A 222 -3.45 -2.40 -0.77
CA SER A 222 -3.74 -3.10 -2.02
C SER A 222 -4.22 -2.13 -3.11
N VAL A 223 -5.06 -1.14 -2.76
CA VAL A 223 -5.48 -0.06 -3.68
C VAL A 223 -4.29 0.79 -4.11
N VAL A 224 -3.36 1.15 -3.21
CA VAL A 224 -2.14 1.89 -3.57
C VAL A 224 -1.29 1.10 -4.57
N ALA A 225 -1.08 -0.19 -4.33
CA ALA A 225 -0.32 -1.06 -5.23
C ALA A 225 -0.99 -1.18 -6.61
N GLU A 226 -2.30 -1.35 -6.66
CA GLU A 226 -3.09 -1.48 -7.89
C GLU A 226 -3.09 -0.18 -8.70
N GLN A 227 -3.37 0.96 -8.06
CA GLN A 227 -3.36 2.26 -8.74
C GLN A 227 -1.95 2.60 -9.23
N GLY A 228 -0.92 2.38 -8.42
CA GLY A 228 0.47 2.57 -8.84
C GLY A 228 0.81 1.75 -10.09
N ARG A 229 0.42 0.47 -10.12
CA ARG A 229 0.60 -0.42 -11.27
C ARG A 229 -0.10 0.10 -12.52
N ARG A 230 -1.40 0.41 -12.42
CA ARG A 230 -2.23 0.86 -13.56
C ARG A 230 -1.77 2.19 -14.12
N LEU A 231 -1.52 3.16 -13.25
CA LEU A 231 -1.17 4.53 -13.64
C LEU A 231 0.21 4.62 -14.29
N SER A 232 1.14 3.75 -13.88
CA SER A 232 2.50 3.70 -14.42
C SER A 232 2.68 2.71 -15.57
N ASP A 233 1.61 1.99 -15.95
CA ASP A 233 1.68 0.91 -16.94
C ASP A 233 2.78 -0.10 -16.58
N SER A 234 2.81 -0.51 -15.32
CA SER A 234 3.78 -1.44 -14.76
C SER A 234 3.26 -2.86 -14.73
N ALA A 235 4.14 -3.83 -14.87
CA ALA A 235 3.82 -5.26 -14.78
C ALA A 235 3.39 -5.66 -13.36
N LEU A 236 3.89 -4.91 -12.36
CA LEU A 236 3.62 -5.14 -10.95
C LEU A 236 3.57 -3.79 -10.22
N GLY A 237 2.74 -3.70 -9.21
CA GLY A 237 2.76 -2.67 -8.18
C GLY A 237 2.89 -3.32 -6.82
N ALA A 238 3.84 -2.91 -6.00
CA ALA A 238 3.98 -3.44 -4.64
C ALA A 238 4.22 -2.32 -3.63
N VAL A 239 3.60 -2.46 -2.47
CA VAL A 239 3.84 -1.60 -1.31
C VAL A 239 4.66 -2.38 -0.29
N LEU A 240 5.74 -1.77 0.15
CA LEU A 240 6.61 -2.28 1.20
C LEU A 240 6.56 -1.32 2.39
N LEU A 241 6.42 -1.84 3.60
CA LEU A 241 6.50 -1.04 4.82
C LEU A 241 7.80 -1.31 5.59
N ARG A 242 8.25 -0.29 6.31
CA ARG A 242 9.48 -0.35 7.09
C ARG A 242 9.25 -1.08 8.41
N GLU A 243 10.01 -2.14 8.66
CA GLU A 243 10.07 -2.82 9.96
C GLU A 243 10.99 -2.09 10.95
N ARG A 244 10.88 -2.44 12.24
CA ARG A 244 11.71 -1.87 13.33
C ARG A 244 13.21 -2.14 13.14
N ASN A 245 13.58 -3.23 12.49
CA ASN A 245 14.97 -3.62 12.18
C ASN A 245 15.55 -2.88 10.96
N GLY A 246 14.74 -2.03 10.29
CA GLY A 246 15.12 -1.27 9.10
C GLY A 246 14.93 -2.03 7.78
N SER A 247 14.54 -3.31 7.78
CA SER A 247 14.14 -4.02 6.55
C SER A 247 12.80 -3.51 6.03
N LEU A 248 12.51 -3.80 4.76
CA LEU A 248 11.22 -3.53 4.13
C LEU A 248 10.46 -4.85 3.96
N GLU A 249 9.25 -4.93 4.48
CA GLU A 249 8.34 -6.06 4.28
C GLU A 249 7.32 -5.73 3.20
N VAL A 250 7.09 -6.66 2.28
CA VAL A 250 6.06 -6.57 1.25
C VAL A 250 4.70 -6.79 1.89
N VAL A 251 3.87 -5.76 1.91
CA VAL A 251 2.54 -5.80 2.55
C VAL A 251 1.38 -5.84 1.56
N ALA A 252 1.59 -5.36 0.32
CA ALA A 252 0.59 -5.45 -0.73
C ALA A 252 1.25 -5.64 -2.09
N VAL A 253 0.62 -6.41 -2.96
CA VAL A 253 1.08 -6.68 -4.33
C VAL A 253 -0.12 -6.69 -5.27
N SER A 254 0.00 -5.98 -6.39
CA SER A 254 -0.90 -6.05 -7.53
C SER A 254 -0.11 -6.47 -8.77
N ALA A 255 -0.43 -7.60 -9.35
CA ALA A 255 0.19 -8.12 -10.57
C ALA A 255 -0.73 -9.15 -11.22
N GLU A 256 -0.66 -9.27 -12.55
CA GLU A 256 -1.33 -10.37 -13.27
C GLU A 256 -0.68 -11.73 -12.94
N HIS A 257 0.65 -11.74 -12.79
CA HIS A 257 1.43 -12.91 -12.41
C HIS A 257 2.34 -12.54 -11.23
N PRO A 258 1.96 -12.84 -9.98
CA PRO A 258 2.71 -12.41 -8.81
C PRO A 258 4.03 -13.15 -8.68
N VAL A 259 5.13 -12.45 -8.96
CA VAL A 259 6.50 -12.91 -8.71
C VAL A 259 6.94 -12.59 -7.28
N LEU A 260 6.37 -11.53 -6.70
CA LEU A 260 6.63 -11.05 -5.35
C LEU A 260 5.50 -11.52 -4.41
N ARG A 261 5.85 -12.05 -3.24
CA ARG A 261 4.86 -12.55 -2.25
C ARG A 261 4.74 -11.58 -1.09
N VAL A 262 3.51 -11.36 -0.63
CA VAL A 262 3.23 -10.66 0.64
C VAL A 262 3.93 -11.41 1.77
N GLY A 263 4.52 -10.65 2.72
CA GLY A 263 5.36 -11.18 3.80
C GLY A 263 6.84 -11.38 3.42
N SER A 264 7.23 -11.21 2.15
CA SER A 264 8.64 -11.24 1.74
C SER A 264 9.38 -10.04 2.29
N ARG A 265 10.65 -10.24 2.69
CA ARG A 265 11.48 -9.18 3.27
C ARG A 265 12.64 -8.81 2.37
N VAL A 266 12.87 -7.50 2.25
CA VAL A 266 14.00 -6.93 1.52
C VAL A 266 14.96 -6.31 2.54
N PRO A 267 16.24 -6.79 2.59
CA PRO A 267 17.20 -6.32 3.58
C PRO A 267 17.54 -4.82 3.40
N ALA A 268 17.73 -4.11 4.52
CA ALA A 268 18.13 -2.70 4.52
C ALA A 268 19.52 -2.45 3.88
N ALA A 269 20.37 -3.47 3.84
CA ALA A 269 21.72 -3.38 3.30
C ALA A 269 21.81 -3.26 1.76
N ALA A 270 20.70 -3.50 1.04
CA ALA A 270 20.67 -3.30 -0.41
C ALA A 270 20.79 -1.80 -0.73
N PRO A 271 21.72 -1.37 -1.64
CA PRO A 271 21.96 0.06 -1.92
C PRO A 271 20.71 0.83 -2.33
N ALA A 272 19.82 0.21 -3.12
CA ALA A 272 18.55 0.81 -3.51
C ALA A 272 17.62 1.03 -2.30
N VAL A 273 17.60 0.11 -1.33
CA VAL A 273 16.83 0.24 -0.09
C VAL A 273 17.40 1.32 0.81
N ALA A 274 18.73 1.43 0.90
CA ALA A 274 19.38 2.49 1.66
C ALA A 274 19.03 3.89 1.12
N ALA A 275 19.03 4.08 -0.21
CA ALA A 275 18.60 5.33 -0.85
C ALA A 275 17.11 5.63 -0.57
N LEU A 276 16.22 4.64 -0.68
CA LEU A 276 14.81 4.78 -0.32
C LEU A 276 14.61 5.20 1.13
N LEU A 277 15.32 4.57 2.06
CA LEU A 277 15.23 4.90 3.49
C LEU A 277 15.81 6.29 3.82
N ALA A 278 16.72 6.80 2.98
CA ALA A 278 17.17 8.19 3.00
C ALA A 278 16.14 9.17 2.40
N GLY A 279 15.05 8.65 1.81
CA GLY A 279 13.98 9.45 1.20
C GLY A 279 14.21 9.77 -0.28
N GLU A 280 15.13 9.09 -0.93
CA GLU A 280 15.46 9.28 -2.34
C GLU A 280 14.63 8.34 -3.23
N SER A 281 14.10 8.88 -4.33
CA SER A 281 13.46 8.07 -5.39
C SER A 281 14.54 7.42 -6.25
N VAL A 282 14.40 6.13 -6.54
CA VAL A 282 15.35 5.38 -7.36
C VAL A 282 14.70 4.99 -8.67
N PHE A 283 15.33 5.37 -9.79
CA PHE A 283 14.91 5.04 -11.14
C PHE A 283 16.00 4.23 -11.83
N MET A 284 15.59 3.17 -12.51
CA MET A 284 16.47 2.25 -13.25
C MET A 284 15.85 1.99 -14.60
N ASP A 285 16.65 2.02 -15.66
CA ASP A 285 16.18 1.74 -17.01
C ASP A 285 16.25 0.23 -17.34
N ASP A 286 17.11 -0.52 -16.63
CA ASP A 286 17.18 -1.99 -16.65
C ASP A 286 17.50 -2.54 -15.26
N ALA A 287 16.48 -2.95 -14.53
CA ALA A 287 16.61 -3.49 -13.17
C ALA A 287 17.33 -4.85 -13.13
N SER A 288 17.32 -5.61 -14.23
CA SER A 288 17.92 -6.93 -14.28
C SER A 288 19.44 -6.92 -14.18
N ASN A 289 20.08 -5.82 -14.57
CA ASN A 289 21.53 -5.63 -14.60
C ASN A 289 22.02 -4.53 -13.65
N ASP A 290 21.14 -3.91 -12.85
CA ASP A 290 21.51 -2.81 -11.98
C ASP A 290 22.17 -3.31 -10.68
N PRO A 291 23.43 -2.94 -10.39
CA PRO A 291 24.16 -3.40 -9.21
C PRO A 291 23.59 -2.90 -7.88
N ARG A 292 22.68 -1.92 -7.90
CA ARG A 292 21.98 -1.43 -6.70
C ARG A 292 20.92 -2.39 -6.19
N LEU A 293 20.50 -3.38 -7.01
CA LEU A 293 19.56 -4.42 -6.65
C LEU A 293 20.30 -5.74 -6.40
N VAL A 294 20.47 -6.08 -5.13
CA VAL A 294 21.19 -7.30 -4.69
C VAL A 294 20.26 -8.52 -4.64
N THR A 295 18.97 -8.35 -4.88
CA THR A 295 17.97 -9.41 -4.74
C THR A 295 17.58 -9.97 -6.11
N GLY A 296 17.52 -11.30 -6.25
CA GLY A 296 17.03 -11.98 -7.45
C GLY A 296 15.57 -11.65 -7.85
N LEU A 297 14.90 -10.80 -7.06
CA LEU A 297 13.54 -10.31 -7.29
C LEU A 297 13.42 -9.43 -8.55
N ALA A 298 14.53 -8.87 -9.04
CA ALA A 298 14.54 -7.97 -10.20
C ALA A 298 14.86 -8.67 -11.54
N SER A 299 15.26 -9.94 -11.53
CA SER A 299 15.82 -10.64 -12.71
C SER A 299 14.86 -10.79 -13.90
N GLY A 300 13.55 -10.58 -13.70
CA GLY A 300 12.54 -10.64 -14.76
C GLY A 300 12.06 -9.28 -15.27
N PHE A 301 12.56 -8.17 -14.71
CA PHE A 301 12.06 -6.84 -15.00
C PHE A 301 13.07 -5.99 -15.77
N GLY A 302 12.55 -5.03 -16.55
CA GLY A 302 13.30 -3.99 -17.21
C GLY A 302 13.30 -2.68 -16.42
N PRO A 303 12.65 -1.61 -16.91
CA PRO A 303 12.57 -0.34 -16.19
C PRO A 303 11.89 -0.49 -14.83
N LEU A 304 12.43 0.20 -13.80
CA LEU A 304 11.94 0.11 -12.43
C LEU A 304 11.89 1.49 -11.77
N MET A 305 10.79 1.77 -11.09
CA MET A 305 10.65 2.89 -10.16
C MET A 305 10.53 2.36 -8.73
N LEU A 306 11.37 2.89 -7.84
CA LEU A 306 11.28 2.70 -6.39
C LEU A 306 11.07 4.07 -5.76
N LEU A 307 9.90 4.28 -5.16
CA LEU A 307 9.48 5.58 -4.64
C LEU A 307 9.28 5.49 -3.12
N PRO A 308 9.91 6.38 -2.32
CA PRO A 308 9.70 6.38 -0.88
C PRO A 308 8.28 6.89 -0.55
N LEU A 309 7.56 6.16 0.28
CA LEU A 309 6.34 6.64 0.93
C LEU A 309 6.77 7.49 2.12
N ARG A 310 6.93 8.80 1.89
CA ARG A 310 7.51 9.73 2.86
C ARG A 310 6.54 10.84 3.23
N THR A 311 6.44 11.12 4.55
CA THR A 311 5.72 12.28 5.10
C THR A 311 6.48 12.82 6.30
N ASP A 312 6.49 14.15 6.50
CA ASP A 312 7.14 14.87 7.60
C ASP A 312 8.59 14.42 7.88
N GLY A 313 9.37 14.16 6.82
CA GLY A 313 10.76 13.71 6.95
C GLY A 313 10.94 12.24 7.30
N ARG A 314 9.86 11.49 7.58
CA ARG A 314 9.89 10.08 7.91
C ARG A 314 9.50 9.23 6.71
N VAL A 315 10.27 8.18 6.41
CA VAL A 315 9.95 7.17 5.41
C VAL A 315 9.17 6.04 6.07
N LEU A 316 7.91 5.87 5.66
CA LEU A 316 7.01 4.81 6.13
C LEU A 316 7.29 3.49 5.42
N GLY A 317 7.68 3.58 4.13
CA GLY A 317 7.89 2.43 3.28
C GLY A 317 8.27 2.83 1.86
N ALA A 318 7.98 1.98 0.90
CA ALA A 318 8.26 2.19 -0.52
C ALA A 318 7.15 1.67 -1.42
N LEU A 319 6.93 2.36 -2.55
CA LEU A 319 6.13 1.90 -3.67
C LEU A 319 7.07 1.43 -4.79
N VAL A 320 6.87 0.21 -5.27
CA VAL A 320 7.71 -0.47 -6.26
C VAL A 320 6.90 -0.74 -7.52
N MET A 321 7.38 -0.26 -8.66
CA MET A 321 6.68 -0.34 -9.94
C MET A 321 7.66 -0.71 -11.07
N PRO A 322 7.86 -2.00 -11.37
CA PRO A 322 8.65 -2.45 -12.50
C PRO A 322 7.81 -2.60 -13.76
N ARG A 323 8.41 -2.34 -14.92
CA ARG A 323 7.92 -2.75 -16.24
C ARG A 323 8.54 -4.08 -16.67
N THR A 324 7.91 -4.73 -17.65
CA THR A 324 8.47 -5.92 -18.27
C THR A 324 9.81 -5.62 -18.96
N ARG A 325 10.64 -6.63 -19.10
CA ARG A 325 11.92 -6.51 -19.80
C ARG A 325 11.69 -6.11 -21.26
N GLY A 326 12.46 -5.13 -21.75
CA GLY A 326 12.31 -4.58 -23.09
C GLY A 326 11.23 -3.50 -23.25
N ALA A 327 10.46 -3.20 -22.20
CA ALA A 327 9.56 -2.06 -22.20
C ALA A 327 10.35 -0.74 -22.21
N ARG A 328 9.68 0.35 -22.66
CA ARG A 328 10.29 1.68 -22.66
C ARG A 328 10.61 2.16 -21.24
N PRO A 329 11.71 2.90 -21.03
CA PRO A 329 11.99 3.57 -19.76
C PRO A 329 10.87 4.51 -19.33
N PHE A 330 10.81 4.81 -18.04
CA PHE A 330 9.86 5.81 -17.53
C PHE A 330 10.31 7.22 -17.90
N SER A 331 9.43 7.99 -18.55
CA SER A 331 9.69 9.38 -18.91
C SER A 331 9.83 10.26 -17.66
N ARG A 332 10.47 11.43 -17.81
CA ARG A 332 10.59 12.42 -16.71
C ARG A 332 9.23 12.81 -16.12
N ARG A 333 8.21 12.89 -16.97
CA ARG A 333 6.85 13.21 -16.57
C ARG A 333 6.23 12.09 -15.73
N GLU A 334 6.33 10.84 -16.17
CA GLU A 334 5.86 9.68 -15.42
C GLU A 334 6.54 9.58 -14.06
N ARG A 335 7.85 9.80 -14.00
CA ARG A 335 8.64 9.83 -12.75
C ARG A 335 8.12 10.92 -11.78
N ALA A 336 7.83 12.12 -12.29
CA ALA A 336 7.31 13.23 -11.47
C ALA A 336 5.90 12.92 -10.93
N LEU A 337 4.97 12.45 -11.77
CA LEU A 337 3.61 12.10 -11.39
C LEU A 337 3.57 10.94 -10.39
N ALA A 338 4.38 9.90 -10.61
CA ALA A 338 4.50 8.77 -9.70
C ALA A 338 5.08 9.19 -8.34
N THR A 339 6.07 10.09 -8.32
CA THR A 339 6.63 10.63 -7.07
C THR A 339 5.58 11.43 -6.29
N GLN A 340 4.77 12.24 -6.99
CA GLN A 340 3.66 12.97 -6.37
C GLN A 340 2.60 12.01 -5.80
N PHE A 341 2.25 10.97 -6.55
CA PHE A 341 1.32 9.92 -6.09
C PHE A 341 1.84 9.21 -4.84
N ALA A 342 3.11 8.82 -4.82
CA ALA A 342 3.72 8.17 -3.65
C ALA A 342 3.68 9.08 -2.40
N ALA A 343 3.90 10.38 -2.56
CA ALA A 343 3.79 11.35 -1.46
C ALA A 343 2.34 11.47 -0.95
N GLN A 344 1.36 11.50 -1.85
CA GLN A 344 -0.06 11.52 -1.47
C GLN A 344 -0.49 10.22 -0.79
N ALA A 345 -0.06 9.07 -1.31
CA ALA A 345 -0.32 7.78 -0.69
C ALA A 345 0.28 7.69 0.73
N ALA A 346 1.50 8.20 0.93
CA ALA A 346 2.14 8.27 2.24
C ALA A 346 1.34 9.12 3.24
N LEU A 347 0.87 10.29 2.81
CA LEU A 347 0.04 11.18 3.64
C LEU A 347 -1.28 10.50 4.01
N ALA A 348 -1.95 9.86 3.05
CA ALA A 348 -3.20 9.16 3.28
C ALA A 348 -3.02 7.97 4.25
N LEU A 349 -1.93 7.19 4.12
CA LEU A 349 -1.58 6.12 5.05
C LEU A 349 -1.36 6.64 6.47
N MET A 350 -0.61 7.73 6.64
CA MET A 350 -0.39 8.35 7.94
C MET A 350 -1.70 8.84 8.58
N MET A 351 -2.58 9.46 7.79
CA MET A 351 -3.89 9.91 8.28
C MET A 351 -4.75 8.73 8.75
N ALA A 352 -4.77 7.62 8.01
CA ALA A 352 -5.50 6.42 8.37
C ALA A 352 -4.94 5.78 9.66
N GLU A 353 -3.61 5.74 9.82
CA GLU A 353 -2.97 5.25 11.05
C GLU A 353 -3.32 6.15 12.24
N ALA A 354 -3.20 7.47 12.10
CA ALA A 354 -3.58 8.43 13.13
C ALA A 354 -5.07 8.36 13.51
N GLN A 355 -5.95 8.11 12.56
CA GLN A 355 -7.37 7.93 12.82
C GLN A 355 -7.64 6.67 13.65
N ARG A 356 -7.01 5.54 13.31
CA ARG A 356 -7.11 4.30 14.08
C ARG A 356 -6.59 4.44 15.50
N ASP A 357 -5.48 5.15 15.68
CA ASP A 357 -4.93 5.41 17.01
C ASP A 357 -5.88 6.27 17.85
N ARG A 358 -6.53 7.27 17.25
CA ARG A 358 -7.57 8.07 17.92
C ARG A 358 -8.77 7.21 18.34
N GLU A 359 -9.24 6.32 17.46
CA GLU A 359 -10.35 5.42 17.77
C GLU A 359 -10.00 4.45 18.90
N ARG A 360 -8.76 3.89 18.88
CA ARG A 360 -8.25 3.05 19.98
C ARG A 360 -8.18 3.82 21.29
N LEU A 361 -7.67 5.05 21.27
CA LEU A 361 -7.61 5.91 22.47
C LEU A 361 -9.01 6.25 22.98
N ALA A 362 -9.95 6.61 22.11
CA ALA A 362 -11.33 6.89 22.50
C ALA A 362 -12.00 5.69 23.17
N VAL A 363 -11.77 4.46 22.68
CA VAL A 363 -12.27 3.22 23.33
C VAL A 363 -11.66 3.02 24.71
N LEU A 364 -10.35 3.31 24.87
CA LEU A 364 -9.68 3.21 26.17
C LEU A 364 -10.20 4.24 27.15
N GLU A 365 -10.36 5.49 26.73
CA GLU A 365 -10.92 6.58 27.54
C GLU A 365 -12.36 6.29 27.98
N ASP A 366 -13.18 5.73 27.09
CA ASP A 366 -14.55 5.34 27.38
C ASP A 366 -14.61 4.20 28.41
N ARG A 367 -13.74 3.20 28.29
CA ARG A 367 -13.58 2.12 29.27
C ARG A 367 -13.19 2.64 30.65
N ASP A 368 -12.24 3.58 30.71
CA ASP A 368 -11.79 4.20 31.95
C ASP A 368 -12.89 5.07 32.60
N ARG A 369 -13.69 5.76 31.78
CA ARG A 369 -14.84 6.51 32.26
C ARG A 369 -15.89 5.58 32.85
N ILE A 370 -16.29 4.53 32.09
CA ILE A 370 -17.27 3.53 32.56
C ILE A 370 -16.79 2.88 33.87
N ALA A 371 -15.53 2.53 33.97
CA ALA A 371 -14.95 1.94 35.17
C ALA A 371 -15.07 2.86 36.41
N ARG A 372 -14.81 4.16 36.23
CA ARG A 372 -14.96 5.17 37.28
C ARG A 372 -16.42 5.38 37.66
N ASP A 373 -17.32 5.50 36.68
CA ASP A 373 -18.74 5.68 36.92
C ASP A 373 -19.36 4.50 37.68
N LEU A 374 -18.98 3.27 37.36
CA LEU A 374 -19.38 2.07 38.05
C LEU A 374 -18.86 2.05 39.51
N HIS A 375 -17.60 2.45 39.69
CA HIS A 375 -16.98 2.49 41.02
C HIS A 375 -17.65 3.55 41.92
N ASP A 376 -17.78 4.79 41.43
CA ASP A 376 -18.17 5.93 42.25
C ASP A 376 -19.69 6.00 42.45
N LEU A 377 -20.49 5.63 41.45
CA LEU A 377 -21.94 5.77 41.53
C LEU A 377 -22.62 4.47 41.99
N VAL A 378 -22.22 3.32 41.43
CA VAL A 378 -22.93 2.06 41.67
C VAL A 378 -22.44 1.40 42.95
N ILE A 379 -21.14 1.21 43.11
CA ILE A 379 -20.57 0.55 44.30
C ILE A 379 -20.87 1.37 45.56
N GLN A 380 -20.74 2.70 45.53
CA GLN A 380 -21.03 3.55 46.68
C GLN A 380 -22.51 3.51 47.07
N ARG A 381 -23.44 3.47 46.13
CA ARG A 381 -24.88 3.34 46.42
C ARG A 381 -25.23 1.98 47.02
N LEU A 382 -24.71 0.89 46.47
CA LEU A 382 -24.94 -0.45 47.00
C LEU A 382 -24.39 -0.59 48.42
N PHE A 383 -23.20 -0.05 48.69
CA PHE A 383 -22.59 -0.03 50.01
C PHE A 383 -23.42 0.78 51.02
N ALA A 384 -23.90 1.97 50.62
CA ALA A 384 -24.79 2.79 51.48
C ALA A 384 -26.12 2.09 51.77
N THR A 385 -26.68 1.35 50.80
CA THR A 385 -27.89 0.55 50.97
C THR A 385 -27.66 -0.60 51.96
N GLY A 386 -26.54 -1.31 51.83
CA GLY A 386 -26.13 -2.37 52.78
C GLY A 386 -26.01 -1.84 54.22
N MET A 387 -25.34 -0.71 54.43
CA MET A 387 -25.23 -0.04 55.74
C MET A 387 -26.58 0.38 56.29
N THR A 388 -27.53 0.80 55.46
CA THR A 388 -28.86 1.17 55.88
C THR A 388 -29.66 -0.05 56.36
N LEU A 389 -29.53 -1.16 55.65
CA LEU A 389 -30.13 -2.44 56.03
C LEU A 389 -29.55 -2.98 57.36
N GLU A 390 -28.24 -2.92 57.54
CA GLU A 390 -27.59 -3.30 58.79
C GLU A 390 -27.99 -2.43 59.97
N ARG A 391 -28.19 -1.12 59.76
CA ARG A 391 -28.71 -0.22 60.81
C ARG A 391 -30.18 -0.56 61.19
N ALA A 392 -31.03 -0.87 60.20
CA ALA A 392 -32.39 -1.27 60.43
C ALA A 392 -32.48 -2.58 61.24
N GLN A 393 -31.54 -3.48 61.08
CA GLN A 393 -31.41 -4.75 61.76
C GLN A 393 -31.09 -4.60 63.26
N ARG A 394 -30.37 -3.54 63.67
CA ARG A 394 -29.94 -3.27 65.03
C ARG A 394 -31.06 -2.66 65.92
N GLY A 395 -32.26 -2.41 65.37
CA GLY A 395 -33.42 -1.92 66.11
C GLY A 395 -34.03 -3.00 67.07
N GLU A 396 -34.39 -2.61 68.27
CA GLU A 396 -34.77 -3.53 69.37
C GLU A 396 -36.07 -4.38 69.16
N THR A 397 -36.77 -4.33 68.02
CA THR A 397 -38.04 -4.96 67.78
C THR A 397 -38.18 -5.67 66.42
N VAL A 398 -37.10 -6.20 65.87
CA VAL A 398 -37.17 -6.89 64.57
C VAL A 398 -37.47 -8.37 64.73
N ALA A 399 -38.54 -8.89 64.10
CA ALA A 399 -38.90 -10.31 64.12
C ALA A 399 -37.78 -11.18 63.54
N PRO A 400 -37.48 -12.39 64.03
CA PRO A 400 -36.39 -13.26 63.59
C PRO A 400 -36.40 -13.57 62.09
N GLU A 401 -37.61 -13.63 61.50
CA GLU A 401 -37.76 -13.89 60.04
C GLU A 401 -37.31 -12.71 59.20
N VAL A 402 -37.54 -11.46 59.63
CA VAL A 402 -37.14 -10.22 59.02
C VAL A 402 -35.61 -10.06 59.16
N HIS A 403 -35.04 -10.42 60.29
CA HIS A 403 -33.62 -10.43 60.56
C HIS A 403 -32.87 -11.34 59.55
N HIS A 404 -33.36 -12.54 59.33
CA HIS A 404 -32.82 -13.49 58.37
C HIS A 404 -33.00 -13.03 56.93
N GLY A 405 -34.05 -12.27 56.61
CA GLY A 405 -34.29 -11.64 55.32
C GLY A 405 -33.25 -10.53 55.01
N ILE A 406 -32.95 -9.69 56.01
CA ILE A 406 -31.97 -8.61 55.90
C ILE A 406 -30.55 -9.19 55.73
N ASP A 407 -30.14 -10.19 56.53
CA ASP A 407 -28.85 -10.86 56.39
C ASP A 407 -28.64 -11.41 55.00
N ARG A 408 -29.65 -12.00 54.40
CA ARG A 408 -29.60 -12.52 53.04
C ARG A 408 -29.45 -11.40 52.01
N ALA A 409 -30.18 -10.29 52.18
CA ALA A 409 -30.11 -9.14 51.29
C ALA A 409 -28.73 -8.45 51.35
N VAL A 410 -28.15 -8.29 52.53
CA VAL A 410 -26.80 -7.74 52.70
C VAL A 410 -25.75 -8.64 52.06
N ALA A 411 -25.82 -9.96 52.27
CA ALA A 411 -24.93 -10.93 51.64
C ALA A 411 -25.03 -10.92 50.10
N GLU A 412 -26.23 -10.70 49.57
CA GLU A 412 -26.44 -10.62 48.10
C GLU A 412 -25.89 -9.31 47.51
N LEU A 413 -26.00 -8.19 48.24
CA LEU A 413 -25.36 -6.92 47.89
C LEU A 413 -23.85 -7.03 47.89
N ASP A 414 -23.23 -7.68 48.88
CA ASP A 414 -21.80 -7.88 48.93
C ASP A 414 -21.29 -8.72 47.74
N VAL A 415 -22.02 -9.77 47.38
CA VAL A 415 -21.70 -10.57 46.17
C VAL A 415 -21.77 -9.71 44.93
N THR A 416 -22.84 -8.90 44.78
CA THR A 416 -23.02 -8.00 43.62
C THR A 416 -21.91 -6.96 43.54
N ILE A 417 -21.49 -6.36 44.66
CA ILE A 417 -20.34 -5.41 44.71
C ILE A 417 -19.06 -6.09 44.23
N GLN A 418 -18.81 -7.33 44.62
CA GLN A 418 -17.63 -8.08 44.17
C GLN A 418 -17.69 -8.44 42.69
N GLU A 419 -18.85 -8.78 42.16
CA GLU A 419 -19.04 -9.02 40.72
C GLU A 419 -18.76 -7.76 39.91
N ILE A 420 -19.26 -6.59 40.33
CA ILE A 420 -19.03 -5.30 39.71
C ILE A 420 -17.54 -4.93 39.77
N ARG A 421 -16.87 -5.07 40.90
CA ARG A 421 -15.42 -4.84 41.03
C ARG A 421 -14.62 -5.71 40.07
N THR A 422 -15.01 -6.97 39.93
CA THR A 422 -14.37 -7.90 38.99
C THR A 422 -14.57 -7.46 37.52
N ALA A 423 -15.78 -6.99 37.18
CA ALA A 423 -16.08 -6.47 35.84
C ALA A 423 -15.31 -5.17 35.54
N ILE A 424 -15.22 -4.24 36.50
CA ILE A 424 -14.42 -3.01 36.38
C ILE A 424 -12.93 -3.35 36.09
N PHE A 425 -12.38 -4.28 36.85
CA PHE A 425 -10.99 -4.70 36.68
C PHE A 425 -10.76 -5.35 35.29
N ALA A 426 -11.71 -6.12 34.80
CA ALA A 426 -11.65 -6.68 33.45
C ALA A 426 -11.72 -5.60 32.34
N LEU A 427 -12.49 -4.53 32.54
CA LEU A 427 -12.58 -3.40 31.63
C LEU A 427 -11.30 -2.57 31.57
N GLN A 428 -10.57 -2.45 32.68
CA GLN A 428 -9.33 -1.67 32.77
C GLN A 428 -8.11 -2.39 32.19
N GLN A 429 -8.21 -3.69 31.85
CA GLN A 429 -7.10 -4.42 31.24
C GLN A 429 -7.06 -4.18 29.73
N THR A 430 -5.92 -3.67 29.23
CA THR A 430 -5.61 -3.57 27.81
C THR A 430 -5.48 -4.97 27.19
N PRO A 431 -6.09 -5.25 26.02
CA PRO A 431 -5.80 -6.48 25.28
C PRO A 431 -4.34 -6.46 24.86
N ALA A 432 -3.53 -7.39 25.35
CA ALA A 432 -2.17 -7.57 24.84
C ALA A 432 -2.24 -8.11 23.39
N GLU A 433 -1.51 -7.54 22.47
CA GLU A 433 -1.46 -7.92 21.05
C GLU A 433 -0.87 -9.32 20.76
N ALA A 434 -0.36 -10.00 21.78
CA ALA A 434 -0.01 -11.42 21.73
C ALA A 434 -0.68 -12.16 22.88
N PRO A 435 -1.10 -13.43 22.72
CA PRO A 435 -1.63 -14.19 23.83
C PRO A 435 -0.56 -14.24 24.92
N PRO A 436 -0.84 -13.72 26.12
CA PRO A 436 0.15 -13.66 27.18
C PRO A 436 0.62 -15.08 27.51
N GLY A 437 1.92 -15.26 27.71
CA GLY A 437 2.49 -16.53 28.14
C GLY A 437 1.78 -17.07 29.38
N MET A 438 1.86 -18.37 29.63
CA MET A 438 1.15 -19.01 30.73
C MET A 438 1.48 -18.39 32.09
N ARG A 439 2.74 -17.99 32.33
CA ARG A 439 3.14 -17.27 33.54
C ARG A 439 2.36 -15.98 33.75
N THR A 440 2.20 -15.19 32.71
CA THR A 440 1.45 -13.92 32.77
C THR A 440 -0.03 -14.15 33.06
N ARG A 441 -0.62 -15.21 32.48
CA ARG A 441 -2.01 -15.61 32.74
C ARG A 441 -2.22 -16.05 34.19
N VAL A 442 -1.32 -16.86 34.74
CA VAL A 442 -1.38 -17.31 36.14
C VAL A 442 -1.21 -16.12 37.09
N LEU A 443 -0.25 -15.23 36.85
CA LEU A 443 -0.04 -14.03 37.67
C LEU A 443 -1.26 -13.11 37.65
N ARG A 444 -1.95 -13.03 36.53
CA ARG A 444 -3.19 -12.27 36.41
C ARG A 444 -4.30 -12.81 37.34
N GLU A 445 -4.53 -14.12 37.33
CA GLU A 445 -5.52 -14.74 38.22
C GLU A 445 -5.15 -14.57 39.70
N ILE A 446 -3.88 -14.69 40.07
CA ILE A 446 -3.40 -14.47 41.43
C ILE A 446 -3.61 -13.02 41.88
N ASN A 447 -3.29 -12.04 41.02
CA ASN A 447 -3.51 -10.63 41.31
C ASN A 447 -5.01 -10.28 41.42
N MET A 448 -5.85 -10.90 40.59
CA MET A 448 -7.31 -10.74 40.69
C MET A 448 -7.84 -11.29 42.03
N ALA A 449 -7.37 -12.45 42.48
CA ALA A 449 -7.74 -13.05 43.74
C ALA A 449 -7.20 -12.27 44.96
N ALA A 450 -6.11 -11.55 44.84
CA ALA A 450 -5.53 -10.76 45.93
C ALA A 450 -6.44 -9.64 46.43
N VAL A 451 -7.29 -9.08 45.56
CA VAL A 451 -8.22 -8.00 45.92
C VAL A 451 -9.29 -8.48 46.91
N PRO A 452 -10.06 -9.54 46.61
CA PRO A 452 -11.05 -10.04 47.58
C PRO A 452 -10.43 -10.73 48.80
N LEU A 453 -9.24 -11.33 48.67
CA LEU A 453 -8.55 -11.98 49.78
C LEU A 453 -7.98 -10.98 50.81
N GLY A 454 -7.72 -9.73 50.42
CA GLY A 454 -7.07 -8.73 51.26
C GLY A 454 -5.54 -8.92 51.42
N PHE A 455 -4.97 -9.96 50.78
CA PHE A 455 -3.55 -10.22 50.76
C PHE A 455 -3.16 -10.89 49.42
N ARG A 456 -1.90 -10.81 49.03
CA ARG A 456 -1.39 -11.40 47.79
C ARG A 456 -0.93 -12.83 48.01
N PRO A 457 -1.50 -13.85 47.31
CA PRO A 457 -0.99 -15.22 47.37
C PRO A 457 0.48 -15.29 46.94
N ALA A 458 1.26 -16.05 47.70
CA ALA A 458 2.63 -16.38 47.26
C ALA A 458 2.57 -17.30 46.04
N HIS A 459 3.55 -17.18 45.16
CA HIS A 459 3.55 -18.02 43.95
C HIS A 459 4.98 -18.47 43.59
N ARG A 460 5.06 -19.63 42.95
CA ARG A 460 6.30 -20.23 42.45
C ARG A 460 6.04 -20.97 41.13
N PHE A 461 6.95 -20.79 40.18
CA PHE A 461 6.97 -21.50 38.90
C PHE A 461 8.16 -22.45 38.84
N VAL A 462 7.92 -23.68 38.40
CA VAL A 462 8.94 -24.72 38.22
C VAL A 462 8.93 -25.18 36.78
N GLY A 463 10.07 -25.10 36.11
CA GLY A 463 10.25 -25.47 34.70
C GLY A 463 9.74 -24.43 33.69
N PRO A 464 9.68 -24.81 32.40
CA PRO A 464 9.26 -23.94 31.30
C PRO A 464 7.73 -23.86 31.19
N VAL A 465 7.08 -23.17 32.13
CA VAL A 465 5.61 -23.09 32.25
C VAL A 465 4.96 -22.48 31.00
N ASP A 466 5.66 -21.63 30.28
CA ASP A 466 5.15 -20.99 29.04
C ASP A 466 5.08 -21.98 27.84
N SER A 467 5.65 -23.17 27.97
CA SER A 467 5.54 -24.24 26.97
C SER A 467 4.29 -25.15 27.12
N VAL A 468 3.45 -24.87 28.10
CA VAL A 468 2.18 -25.62 28.32
C VAL A 468 1.22 -25.35 27.17
N GLY A 469 0.75 -26.42 26.52
CA GLY A 469 -0.17 -26.36 25.39
C GLY A 469 -1.49 -25.62 25.71
N GLU A 470 -2.14 -25.08 24.72
CA GLU A 470 -3.32 -24.20 24.89
C GLU A 470 -4.46 -24.86 25.65
N LEU A 471 -4.76 -26.13 25.35
CA LEU A 471 -5.85 -26.88 25.97
C LEU A 471 -5.60 -27.14 27.46
N ALA A 472 -4.40 -27.62 27.80
CA ALA A 472 -3.98 -27.81 29.20
C ALA A 472 -3.95 -26.48 29.95
N GLY A 473 -3.44 -25.43 29.28
CA GLY A 473 -3.34 -24.09 29.84
C GLY A 473 -4.70 -23.44 30.13
N LYS A 474 -5.69 -23.56 29.26
CA LYS A 474 -7.06 -23.07 29.53
C LYS A 474 -7.66 -23.75 30.76
N ASN A 475 -7.50 -25.06 30.90
CA ASN A 475 -8.01 -25.81 32.02
C ASN A 475 -7.23 -25.53 33.33
N LEU A 476 -5.91 -25.32 33.25
CA LEU A 476 -5.10 -24.91 34.40
C LEU A 476 -5.56 -23.56 34.98
N ILE A 477 -5.80 -22.57 34.12
CA ILE A 477 -6.31 -21.27 34.56
C ILE A 477 -7.71 -21.37 35.19
N ALA A 478 -8.60 -22.20 34.62
CA ALA A 478 -9.89 -22.44 35.19
C ALA A 478 -9.81 -23.16 36.55
N ALA A 479 -8.88 -24.12 36.69
CA ALA A 479 -8.61 -24.80 37.96
C ALA A 479 -8.03 -23.86 39.02
N LEU A 480 -7.11 -23.00 38.65
CA LEU A 480 -6.52 -21.98 39.52
C LEU A 480 -7.61 -21.03 40.06
N ARG A 481 -8.46 -20.52 39.17
CA ARG A 481 -9.57 -19.63 39.55
C ARG A 481 -10.53 -20.29 40.51
N GLU A 482 -10.93 -21.53 40.28
CA GLU A 482 -11.83 -22.28 41.17
C GLU A 482 -11.16 -22.54 42.54
N ALA A 483 -9.88 -22.94 42.57
CA ALA A 483 -9.16 -23.20 43.82
C ALA A 483 -8.99 -21.90 44.66
N LEU A 484 -8.63 -20.77 44.04
CA LEU A 484 -8.52 -19.47 44.70
C LEU A 484 -9.88 -18.97 45.21
N SER A 485 -10.95 -19.18 44.40
CA SER A 485 -12.33 -18.86 44.83
C SER A 485 -12.78 -19.70 46.02
N ASN A 486 -12.43 -20.98 46.08
CA ASN A 486 -12.75 -21.85 47.22
C ASN A 486 -11.97 -21.41 48.47
N ALA A 487 -10.71 -21.06 48.35
CA ALA A 487 -9.92 -20.52 49.46
C ALA A 487 -10.54 -19.21 50.02
N PHE A 488 -10.96 -18.31 49.15
CA PHE A 488 -11.61 -17.07 49.53
C PHE A 488 -12.97 -17.32 50.25
N ARG A 489 -13.85 -18.14 49.66
CA ARG A 489 -15.23 -18.33 50.16
C ARG A 489 -15.35 -19.21 51.39
N HIS A 490 -14.41 -20.15 51.57
CA HIS A 490 -14.61 -21.26 52.52
C HIS A 490 -13.45 -21.46 53.49
N ALA A 491 -12.21 -21.05 53.15
CA ALA A 491 -11.07 -21.40 53.97
C ALA A 491 -10.81 -20.43 55.13
N HIS A 492 -11.24 -19.16 55.04
CA HIS A 492 -10.85 -18.09 55.96
C HIS A 492 -9.33 -18.04 56.17
N ALA A 493 -8.60 -18.22 55.05
CA ALA A 493 -7.16 -18.32 55.03
C ALA A 493 -6.49 -16.95 55.23
N THR A 494 -5.32 -16.96 55.91
CA THR A 494 -4.47 -15.78 56.02
C THR A 494 -3.24 -15.90 55.12
N ARG A 495 -2.97 -17.08 54.58
CA ARG A 495 -1.86 -17.38 53.69
C ARG A 495 -2.28 -18.38 52.63
N ILE A 496 -1.94 -18.07 51.38
CA ILE A 496 -2.15 -18.97 50.23
C ILE A 496 -0.85 -19.05 49.43
N GLU A 497 -0.47 -20.26 49.01
CA GLU A 497 0.67 -20.52 48.14
C GLU A 497 0.18 -21.22 46.85
N VAL A 498 0.59 -20.67 45.70
CA VAL A 498 0.31 -21.22 44.37
C VAL A 498 1.59 -21.71 43.74
N VAL A 499 1.65 -22.97 43.33
CA VAL A 499 2.78 -23.55 42.65
C VAL A 499 2.30 -24.11 41.30
N VAL A 500 3.00 -23.71 40.21
CA VAL A 500 2.79 -24.30 38.87
C VAL A 500 4.08 -24.97 38.43
N ASP A 501 4.03 -26.28 38.26
CA ASP A 501 5.18 -27.12 37.91
C ASP A 501 4.93 -27.84 36.58
N SER A 502 5.69 -27.47 35.55
CA SER A 502 5.68 -28.10 34.22
C SER A 502 6.71 -29.23 34.06
N THR A 503 7.43 -29.58 35.15
CA THR A 503 8.37 -30.70 35.19
C THR A 503 7.77 -31.95 35.84
N ALA A 504 6.55 -31.85 36.37
CA ALA A 504 5.83 -32.93 37.02
C ALA A 504 5.64 -34.14 36.09
N ARG A 505 5.45 -35.32 36.71
CA ARG A 505 5.09 -36.56 36.00
C ARG A 505 3.88 -37.18 36.64
N LEU A 506 3.01 -37.76 35.81
CA LEU A 506 1.91 -38.60 36.27
C LEU A 506 2.44 -39.97 36.77
N PRO A 507 1.63 -40.70 37.54
CA PRO A 507 2.02 -42.04 38.01
C PRO A 507 2.39 -43.05 36.91
N ASP A 508 1.89 -42.84 35.70
CA ASP A 508 2.20 -43.62 34.50
C ASP A 508 3.50 -43.19 33.78
N GLY A 509 4.20 -42.15 34.32
CA GLY A 509 5.47 -41.64 33.79
C GLY A 509 5.35 -40.57 32.73
N ARG A 510 4.15 -40.24 32.22
CA ARG A 510 3.92 -39.14 31.23
C ARG A 510 4.29 -37.79 31.85
N ARG A 511 4.85 -36.90 31.04
CA ARG A 511 5.08 -35.49 31.45
C ARG A 511 3.76 -34.82 31.74
N ALA A 512 3.72 -34.01 32.78
CA ALA A 512 2.51 -33.34 33.25
C ALA A 512 2.80 -31.90 33.67
N VAL A 513 1.75 -31.08 33.66
CA VAL A 513 1.70 -29.83 34.43
C VAL A 513 0.90 -30.06 35.70
N ARG A 514 1.48 -29.65 36.84
CA ARG A 514 0.84 -29.71 38.16
C ARG A 514 0.59 -28.31 38.68
N LEU A 515 -0.64 -28.04 39.06
CA LEU A 515 -1.05 -26.86 39.82
C LEU A 515 -1.31 -27.28 41.26
N SER A 516 -0.68 -26.60 42.21
CA SER A 516 -0.93 -26.78 43.65
C SER A 516 -1.34 -25.44 44.23
N VAL A 517 -2.50 -25.39 44.89
CA VAL A 517 -3.01 -24.24 45.64
C VAL A 517 -3.22 -24.66 47.08
N ALA A 518 -2.39 -24.16 47.96
CA ALA A 518 -2.40 -24.51 49.39
C ALA A 518 -2.80 -23.31 50.26
N ASP A 519 -3.70 -23.51 51.19
CA ASP A 519 -4.15 -22.52 52.19
C ASP A 519 -3.88 -22.97 53.63
N ASP A 520 -3.86 -22.02 54.58
CA ASP A 520 -3.71 -22.23 56.00
C ASP A 520 -5.05 -22.18 56.78
N GLY A 521 -6.16 -22.24 56.06
CA GLY A 521 -7.48 -22.00 56.60
C GLY A 521 -8.09 -23.15 57.43
N VAL A 522 -9.44 -23.20 57.52
CA VAL A 522 -10.14 -24.17 58.38
C VAL A 522 -10.19 -25.59 57.79
N GLY A 523 -9.79 -25.79 56.54
CA GLY A 523 -9.88 -27.08 55.86
C GLY A 523 -11.26 -27.40 55.31
N ILE A 524 -11.44 -28.62 54.78
CA ILE A 524 -12.70 -29.08 54.19
C ILE A 524 -13.54 -29.79 55.25
N PRO A 525 -14.76 -29.26 55.65
CA PRO A 525 -15.60 -29.90 56.65
C PRO A 525 -16.17 -31.24 56.16
N ALA A 526 -16.32 -32.20 57.08
CA ALA A 526 -16.94 -33.49 56.82
C ALA A 526 -18.45 -33.26 56.59
N GLY A 527 -18.94 -33.30 55.33
CA GLY A 527 -20.37 -33.15 54.98
C GLY A 527 -20.75 -31.92 54.17
N GLY A 528 -19.78 -31.04 53.80
CA GLY A 528 -20.03 -29.85 52.97
C GLY A 528 -20.36 -30.18 51.51
N ARG A 529 -21.05 -29.24 50.79
CA ARG A 529 -21.24 -29.31 49.32
C ARG A 529 -19.88 -29.25 48.61
N ARG A 530 -19.52 -30.32 47.91
CA ARG A 530 -18.21 -30.47 47.19
C ARG A 530 -18.33 -30.23 45.68
N SER A 531 -19.26 -29.34 45.25
CA SER A 531 -19.48 -29.11 43.81
C SER A 531 -18.28 -28.57 43.08
N GLY A 532 -17.50 -27.61 43.65
CA GLY A 532 -16.28 -27.04 43.08
C GLY A 532 -15.17 -28.07 42.93
N LEU A 533 -14.93 -28.87 43.99
CA LEU A 533 -13.92 -29.94 43.95
C LEU A 533 -14.26 -31.02 42.91
N ARG A 534 -15.55 -31.37 42.74
CA ARG A 534 -15.99 -32.28 41.66
C ARG A 534 -15.79 -31.70 40.29
N ASN A 535 -15.92 -30.37 40.11
CA ASN A 535 -15.61 -29.72 38.84
C ASN A 535 -14.13 -29.77 38.52
N LEU A 536 -13.24 -29.57 39.49
CA LEU A 536 -11.80 -29.74 39.32
C LEU A 536 -11.42 -31.16 38.90
N GLY A 537 -12.00 -32.17 39.57
CA GLY A 537 -11.83 -33.59 39.19
C GLY A 537 -12.23 -33.85 37.75
N ARG A 538 -13.50 -33.52 37.39
CA ARG A 538 -13.99 -33.74 36.01
C ARG A 538 -13.14 -33.06 34.93
N ARG A 539 -12.59 -31.88 35.21
CA ARG A 539 -11.68 -31.19 34.29
C ARG A 539 -10.35 -31.92 34.13
N ALA A 540 -9.80 -32.43 35.23
CA ALA A 540 -8.57 -33.23 35.18
C ALA A 540 -8.80 -34.55 34.41
N ASP A 541 -9.85 -35.27 34.77
CA ASP A 541 -10.24 -36.55 34.16
C ASP A 541 -10.46 -36.42 32.66
N SER A 542 -11.09 -35.34 32.19
CA SER A 542 -11.32 -35.09 30.75
C SER A 542 -10.03 -34.92 29.95
N LEU A 543 -8.90 -34.64 30.60
CA LEU A 543 -7.59 -34.52 30.03
C LEU A 543 -6.67 -35.72 30.36
N GLY A 544 -7.21 -36.73 31.02
CA GLY A 544 -6.42 -37.92 31.44
C GLY A 544 -5.45 -37.64 32.58
N GLY A 545 -5.82 -36.67 33.43
CA GLY A 545 -5.11 -36.30 34.66
C GLY A 545 -5.89 -36.63 35.93
N SER A 546 -5.58 -35.97 37.05
CA SER A 546 -6.23 -36.15 38.33
C SER A 546 -6.30 -34.85 39.14
N SER A 547 -7.23 -34.82 40.13
CA SER A 547 -7.28 -33.73 41.12
C SER A 547 -7.48 -34.32 42.49
N THR A 548 -6.61 -33.96 43.43
CA THR A 548 -6.63 -34.44 44.83
C THR A 548 -6.62 -33.29 45.80
N CYS A 549 -7.00 -33.59 47.06
CA CYS A 549 -6.90 -32.65 48.16
C CYS A 549 -6.01 -33.25 49.25
N GLU A 550 -5.06 -32.46 49.70
CA GLU A 550 -4.05 -32.81 50.72
C GLU A 550 -4.14 -31.84 51.92
N PRO A 551 -3.49 -32.13 53.05
CA PRO A 551 -3.38 -31.20 54.17
C PRO A 551 -2.78 -29.85 53.74
N GLY A 552 -3.23 -28.74 54.38
CA GLY A 552 -2.81 -27.38 54.02
C GLY A 552 -1.53 -26.88 54.74
N LEU A 553 -1.34 -25.56 54.68
CA LEU A 553 -0.14 -24.85 55.18
C LEU A 553 -0.14 -24.57 56.70
N GLY A 554 -1.30 -24.76 57.36
CA GLY A 554 -1.42 -24.45 58.80
C GLY A 554 -0.73 -25.47 59.72
N GLU A 555 -0.64 -25.15 61.01
CA GLU A 555 -0.03 -26.03 62.00
C GLU A 555 -0.76 -27.38 62.05
N ARG A 556 -0.02 -28.48 62.11
CA ARG A 556 -0.50 -29.87 62.07
C ARG A 556 -1.31 -30.21 60.80
N GLY A 557 -1.03 -29.51 59.65
CA GLY A 557 -1.68 -29.76 58.38
C GLY A 557 -3.11 -29.17 58.29
N ARG A 558 -3.46 -28.14 59.09
CA ARG A 558 -4.67 -27.38 58.91
C ARG A 558 -4.69 -26.65 57.58
N GLY A 559 -5.86 -26.39 57.03
CA GLY A 559 -6.04 -25.85 55.69
C GLY A 559 -6.24 -26.94 54.64
N THR A 560 -6.16 -26.55 53.36
CA THR A 560 -6.30 -27.46 52.23
C THR A 560 -5.25 -27.17 51.19
N THR A 561 -4.69 -28.21 50.63
CA THR A 561 -3.92 -28.14 49.40
C THR A 561 -4.69 -28.82 48.27
N VAL A 562 -5.13 -28.06 47.29
CA VAL A 562 -5.71 -28.60 46.07
C VAL A 562 -4.59 -28.86 45.08
N VAL A 563 -4.42 -30.10 44.68
CA VAL A 563 -3.49 -30.53 43.63
C VAL A 563 -4.31 -30.91 42.40
N TRP A 564 -3.99 -30.31 41.29
CA TRP A 564 -4.59 -30.59 39.98
C TRP A 564 -3.46 -30.83 38.96
N GLU A 565 -3.53 -31.97 38.28
CA GLU A 565 -2.46 -32.33 37.35
C GLU A 565 -3.03 -32.99 36.10
N VAL A 566 -2.42 -32.61 34.91
CA VAL A 566 -2.81 -33.16 33.62
C VAL A 566 -1.58 -33.36 32.74
N PRO A 567 -1.62 -34.32 31.78
CA PRO A 567 -0.51 -34.51 30.83
C PRO A 567 -0.28 -33.23 30.00
N LEU A 568 1.00 -33.03 29.63
CA LEU A 568 1.47 -31.95 28.78
C LEU A 568 1.34 -32.32 27.29
#